data_f18cf5f66be350d84e72ced3cc1f052b
#
_entry.id   f18cf5f66be350d84e72ced3cc1f052b
#
_cell.length_a   1.000
_cell.length_b   1.000
_cell.length_c   1.000
_cell.angle_alpha   90.00
_cell.angle_beta   90.00
_cell.angle_gamma   90.00
#
_symmetry.space_group_name_H-M   'P 1'
#
loop_
_entity.id
_entity.type
_entity.pdbx_description
1 polymer ?
#
loop_
_entity_poly.entity_id
_entity_poly.type
_entity_poly.pdbx_seq_one_letter_code
_entity_poly.pdbx_strand_id
1 'polypeptide(L)'
;MRFLLTTIMSFSLFGCQPGAIDKMIIGMFANAQETSATEQPISTKKANENIGNNQQVYQDLEIPAYSDNDIILKRIAYTTSYDKANKIPKWVAWHLTSGHTSGDQRRLSNFIVDDEVPAPRAELVDYKGSGYDRGHMCPAGDNKWGFEPMKESFYLTNICPQDHNLNCGDWNELEIACRD
;
A
#
# COMPACT_ATOMS: atom_id res chain seq x y z
N MET A 1 14.23 -11.56 -15.97
CA MET A 1 13.03 -10.76 -16.27
C MET A 1 12.49 -10.32 -14.94
N ARG A 2 12.64 -9.02 -14.61
CA ARG A 2 12.20 -8.49 -13.30
C ARG A 2 10.74 -8.06 -13.46
N PHE A 3 9.84 -8.70 -12.74
CA PHE A 3 8.45 -8.25 -12.67
C PHE A 3 8.34 -7.17 -11.61
N LEU A 4 7.93 -5.97 -12.05
CA LEU A 4 7.52 -4.90 -11.17
C LEU A 4 6.03 -5.14 -10.84
N LEU A 5 5.74 -5.60 -9.64
CA LEU A 5 4.37 -5.76 -9.18
C LEU A 5 3.97 -4.49 -8.40
N THR A 6 3.25 -3.60 -9.07
CA THR A 6 2.67 -2.42 -8.44
C THR A 6 1.30 -2.81 -7.91
N THR A 7 1.19 -3.04 -6.61
CA THR A 7 -0.10 -3.34 -5.98
C THR A 7 -0.76 -2.04 -5.55
N ILE A 8 -1.69 -1.55 -6.36
CA ILE A 8 -2.56 -0.41 -6.02
C ILE A 8 -3.83 -0.99 -5.43
N MET A 9 -4.12 -0.69 -4.18
CA MET A 9 -5.37 -1.10 -3.54
C MET A 9 -6.24 0.11 -3.20
N SER A 10 -7.33 0.24 -3.93
CA SER A 10 -8.44 1.09 -3.53
C SER A 10 -9.58 0.21 -3.00
N PHE A 11 -10.03 0.49 -1.79
CA PHE A 11 -11.12 -0.24 -1.15
C PHE A 11 -12.48 0.37 -1.53
N SER A 12 -13.32 -0.44 -2.18
CA SER A 12 -14.77 -0.22 -2.18
C SER A 12 -15.40 -1.24 -1.25
N LEU A 13 -16.08 -0.77 -0.21
CA LEU A 13 -16.82 -1.60 0.75
C LEU A 13 -18.03 -2.25 0.05
N PHE A 14 -17.86 -3.48 -0.45
CA PHE A 14 -18.97 -4.37 -0.77
C PHE A 14 -18.68 -5.75 -0.22
N GLY A 15 -19.67 -6.31 0.49
CA GLY A 15 -19.60 -7.63 1.10
C GLY A 15 -19.25 -8.72 0.09
N CYS A 16 -18.16 -9.45 0.34
CA CYS A 16 -17.69 -10.53 -0.52
C CYS A 16 -18.25 -11.88 -0.07
N GLN A 17 -18.82 -12.60 -1.03
CA GLN A 17 -19.06 -14.05 -0.93
C GLN A 17 -17.75 -14.80 -1.25
N PRO A 18 -17.48 -15.97 -0.63
CA PRO A 18 -16.32 -16.79 -0.95
C PRO A 18 -16.33 -17.20 -2.44
N GLY A 19 -15.19 -17.06 -3.12
CA GLY A 19 -15.03 -17.37 -4.55
C GLY A 19 -15.16 -16.18 -5.51
N ALA A 20 -15.36 -14.96 -5.01
CA ALA A 20 -15.45 -13.76 -5.85
C ALA A 20 -14.08 -13.23 -6.30
N ILE A 21 -13.00 -13.58 -5.59
CA ILE A 21 -11.65 -13.07 -5.84
C ILE A 21 -11.08 -13.58 -7.17
N ASP A 22 -11.28 -14.86 -7.51
CA ASP A 22 -10.80 -15.42 -8.79
C ASP A 22 -11.40 -14.70 -10.01
N LYS A 23 -12.67 -14.28 -9.92
CA LYS A 23 -13.34 -13.55 -11.01
C LYS A 23 -12.92 -12.08 -11.07
N MET A 24 -12.56 -11.48 -9.92
CA MET A 24 -12.16 -10.09 -9.85
C MET A 24 -10.73 -9.88 -10.38
N ILE A 25 -9.82 -10.79 -10.08
CA ILE A 25 -8.45 -10.75 -10.61
C ILE A 25 -8.43 -10.95 -12.13
N ILE A 26 -9.22 -11.90 -12.67
CA ILE A 26 -9.32 -12.12 -14.11
C ILE A 26 -9.97 -10.91 -14.82
N GLY A 27 -10.94 -10.24 -14.21
CA GLY A 27 -11.57 -9.04 -14.75
C GLY A 27 -10.64 -7.82 -14.80
N MET A 28 -9.69 -7.68 -13.89
CA MET A 28 -8.71 -6.58 -13.89
C MET A 28 -7.69 -6.69 -15.03
N PHE A 29 -7.36 -7.90 -15.49
CA PHE A 29 -6.44 -8.10 -16.61
C PHE A 29 -7.11 -8.11 -17.99
N ALA A 30 -8.44 -8.32 -18.06
CA ALA A 30 -9.16 -8.40 -19.33
C ALA A 30 -9.65 -7.05 -19.89
N ASN A 31 -9.66 -5.96 -19.09
CA ASN A 31 -10.19 -4.65 -19.49
C ASN A 31 -9.10 -3.62 -19.88
N ALA A 32 -7.91 -4.07 -20.24
CA ALA A 32 -6.84 -3.20 -20.75
C ALA A 32 -6.87 -3.06 -22.28
N GLN A 33 -8.05 -3.11 -22.93
CA GLN A 33 -8.21 -2.77 -24.34
C GLN A 33 -9.29 -1.71 -24.54
N GLU A 34 -8.80 -0.54 -24.95
CA GLU A 34 -9.41 0.53 -25.75
C GLU A 34 -10.76 1.13 -25.33
N THR A 35 -10.69 2.26 -24.63
CA THR A 35 -11.63 3.34 -24.88
C THR A 35 -10.84 4.63 -25.10
N SER A 36 -10.92 5.16 -26.34
CA SER A 36 -10.44 6.48 -26.70
C SER A 36 -11.28 7.54 -25.98
N ALA A 37 -10.71 8.23 -25.01
CA ALA A 37 -11.30 9.42 -24.41
C ALA A 37 -10.36 10.60 -24.62
N THR A 38 -10.90 11.63 -25.20
CA THR A 38 -10.33 12.95 -25.55
C THR A 38 -9.57 13.55 -24.36
N GLU A 39 -8.26 13.69 -24.51
CA GLU A 39 -7.37 14.32 -23.51
C GLU A 39 -7.57 15.82 -23.50
N GLN A 40 -7.81 16.36 -22.31
CA GLN A 40 -7.55 17.77 -21.98
C GLN A 40 -6.19 17.89 -21.29
N PRO A 41 -5.36 18.90 -21.58
CA PRO A 41 -3.96 18.91 -21.14
C PRO A 41 -3.82 19.23 -19.65
N ILE A 42 -3.23 18.31 -18.90
CA ILE A 42 -2.76 18.55 -17.54
C ILE A 42 -1.45 19.33 -17.62
N SER A 43 -1.41 20.48 -16.97
CA SER A 43 -0.24 21.36 -16.86
C SER A 43 0.95 20.64 -16.22
N THR A 44 1.92 20.28 -17.03
CA THR A 44 3.21 19.73 -16.59
C THR A 44 4.12 20.84 -16.10
N LYS A 45 4.50 20.82 -14.81
CA LYS A 45 5.64 21.58 -14.31
C LYS A 45 6.93 20.98 -14.88
N LYS A 46 7.74 21.87 -15.45
CA LYS A 46 8.97 21.61 -16.19
C LYS A 46 9.94 20.70 -15.45
N ALA A 47 10.27 19.56 -16.08
CA ALA A 47 11.49 18.82 -15.79
C ALA A 47 12.68 19.55 -16.42
N ASN A 48 13.76 19.70 -15.65
CA ASN A 48 15.04 20.24 -16.16
C ASN A 48 15.66 19.25 -17.14
N GLU A 49 15.81 19.68 -18.37
CA GLU A 49 16.59 18.98 -19.40
C GLU A 49 18.09 19.05 -19.08
N ASN A 50 18.68 17.90 -18.83
CA ASN A 50 20.10 17.69 -19.00
C ASN A 50 20.31 16.38 -19.79
N ILE A 51 20.64 16.53 -21.07
CA ILE A 51 20.86 15.46 -22.03
C ILE A 51 22.24 14.85 -21.79
N GLY A 52 22.28 13.59 -21.38
CA GLY A 52 23.51 12.81 -21.31
C GLY A 52 23.32 11.44 -20.69
N ASN A 53 23.22 10.43 -21.53
CA ASN A 53 23.06 9.00 -21.27
C ASN A 53 21.63 8.49 -21.00
N ASN A 54 21.16 7.76 -21.98
CA ASN A 54 19.84 7.18 -22.13
C ASN A 54 19.62 5.98 -21.18
N GLN A 55 19.67 6.23 -19.86
CA GLN A 55 19.03 5.39 -18.85
C GLN A 55 17.92 6.25 -18.22
N GLN A 56 16.72 6.12 -18.77
CA GLN A 56 15.52 6.63 -18.15
C GLN A 56 15.34 5.87 -16.84
N VAL A 57 15.80 6.46 -15.74
CA VAL A 57 15.61 5.93 -14.40
C VAL A 57 14.13 6.14 -14.10
N TYR A 58 13.35 5.08 -14.24
CA TYR A 58 11.97 5.05 -13.77
C TYR A 58 12.02 5.02 -12.25
N GLN A 59 11.93 6.20 -11.63
CA GLN A 59 11.84 6.35 -10.18
C GLN A 59 10.36 6.48 -9.81
N ASP A 60 10.01 5.89 -8.67
CA ASP A 60 8.71 6.05 -8.02
C ASP A 60 7.50 5.58 -8.86
N LEU A 61 7.68 4.58 -9.74
CA LEU A 61 6.58 4.03 -10.56
C LEU A 61 5.47 3.40 -9.71
N GLU A 62 5.79 2.97 -8.49
CA GLU A 62 4.84 2.43 -7.54
C GLU A 62 3.93 3.51 -6.92
N ILE A 63 4.30 4.79 -7.01
CA ILE A 63 3.57 5.86 -6.33
C ILE A 63 2.39 6.30 -7.20
N PRO A 64 1.13 6.17 -6.74
CA PRO A 64 -0.04 6.69 -7.42
C PRO A 64 0.01 8.21 -7.55
N ALA A 65 -0.68 8.76 -8.55
CA ALA A 65 -0.88 10.20 -8.65
C ALA A 65 -1.64 10.72 -7.43
N TYR A 66 -1.19 11.84 -6.88
CA TYR A 66 -1.81 12.50 -5.73
C TYR A 66 -1.81 14.01 -5.90
N SER A 67 -2.66 14.70 -5.14
CA SER A 67 -2.79 16.16 -5.16
C SER A 67 -2.04 16.80 -3.98
N ASP A 68 -1.86 18.13 -4.04
CA ASP A 68 -1.25 18.91 -2.95
C ASP A 68 -2.10 18.87 -1.65
N ASN A 69 -3.36 18.44 -1.73
CA ASN A 69 -4.26 18.30 -0.59
C ASN A 69 -4.18 16.91 0.09
N ASP A 70 -3.48 15.96 -0.51
CA ASP A 70 -3.31 14.64 0.07
C ASP A 70 -2.21 14.63 1.13
N ILE A 71 -2.45 13.93 2.22
CA ILE A 71 -1.45 13.72 3.28
C ILE A 71 -0.57 12.55 2.88
N ILE A 72 0.60 12.85 2.35
CA ILE A 72 1.57 11.85 1.92
C ILE A 72 2.62 11.66 3.00
N LEU A 73 2.73 10.45 3.52
CA LEU A 73 3.73 10.05 4.50
C LEU A 73 4.75 9.14 3.83
N LYS A 74 5.99 9.59 3.74
CA LYS A 74 7.10 8.81 3.20
C LYS A 74 7.82 8.11 4.34
N ARG A 75 7.85 6.77 4.28
CA ARG A 75 8.52 5.89 5.23
C ARG A 75 9.72 5.25 4.58
N ILE A 76 10.56 4.58 5.35
CA ILE A 76 11.74 3.88 4.85
C ILE A 76 11.33 2.77 3.87
N ALA A 77 10.26 2.04 4.19
CA ALA A 77 9.83 0.87 3.43
C ALA A 77 8.65 1.11 2.50
N TYR A 78 7.88 2.17 2.71
CA TYR A 78 6.67 2.44 1.93
C TYR A 78 6.33 3.93 1.90
N THR A 79 5.45 4.31 1.00
CA THR A 79 4.78 5.61 0.98
C THR A 79 3.28 5.38 1.12
N THR A 80 2.60 6.21 1.89
CA THR A 80 1.15 6.12 2.06
C THR A 80 0.48 7.48 1.89
N SER A 81 -0.71 7.49 1.30
CA SER A 81 -1.65 8.61 1.38
C SER A 81 -2.64 8.32 2.50
N TYR A 82 -2.72 9.21 3.47
CA TYR A 82 -3.53 9.00 4.66
C TYR A 82 -4.81 9.85 4.66
N ASP A 83 -5.95 9.22 4.95
CA ASP A 83 -7.23 9.87 5.12
C ASP A 83 -7.51 10.12 6.62
N LYS A 84 -7.36 11.36 7.04
CA LYS A 84 -7.62 11.75 8.43
C LYS A 84 -9.10 11.68 8.81
N ALA A 85 -10.02 11.87 7.87
CA ALA A 85 -11.44 11.85 8.15
C ALA A 85 -11.90 10.42 8.50
N ASN A 86 -11.43 9.44 7.73
CA ASN A 86 -11.73 8.03 7.96
C ASN A 86 -10.69 7.33 8.84
N LYS A 87 -9.56 7.97 9.13
CA LYS A 87 -8.44 7.46 9.94
C LYS A 87 -7.83 6.16 9.36
N ILE A 88 -7.74 6.06 8.04
CA ILE A 88 -7.18 4.90 7.32
C ILE A 88 -6.29 5.37 6.18
N PRO A 89 -5.35 4.55 5.68
CA PRO A 89 -4.65 4.83 4.43
C PRO A 89 -5.62 4.77 3.24
N LYS A 90 -5.53 5.74 2.31
CA LYS A 90 -6.20 5.67 1.00
C LYS A 90 -5.51 4.65 0.10
N TRP A 91 -4.19 4.65 0.13
CA TRP A 91 -3.31 3.70 -0.52
C TRP A 91 -1.97 3.62 0.21
N VAL A 92 -1.31 2.50 0.06
CA VAL A 92 0.08 2.29 0.48
C VAL A 92 0.83 1.66 -0.67
N ALA A 93 2.01 2.20 -0.98
CA ALA A 93 2.84 1.76 -2.09
C ALA A 93 4.26 1.44 -1.59
N TRP A 94 4.80 0.30 -2.02
CA TRP A 94 6.15 -0.11 -1.69
C TRP A 94 6.77 -0.95 -2.81
N HIS A 95 8.09 -0.99 -2.80
CA HIS A 95 8.86 -1.81 -3.73
C HIS A 95 9.34 -3.08 -3.02
N LEU A 96 8.75 -4.22 -3.39
CA LEU A 96 9.11 -5.51 -2.83
C LEU A 96 10.36 -6.07 -3.53
N THR A 97 11.34 -6.49 -2.72
CA THR A 97 12.53 -7.20 -3.18
C THR A 97 12.80 -8.41 -2.29
N SER A 98 13.54 -9.40 -2.81
CA SER A 98 13.96 -10.56 -2.02
C SER A 98 14.83 -10.18 -0.82
N GLY A 99 15.57 -9.07 -0.89
CA GLY A 99 16.34 -8.53 0.24
C GLY A 99 15.47 -8.06 1.39
N HIS A 100 14.25 -7.57 1.11
CA HIS A 100 13.32 -7.09 2.13
C HIS A 100 12.67 -8.22 2.91
N THR A 101 12.49 -9.39 2.29
CA THR A 101 11.80 -10.54 2.87
C THR A 101 12.72 -11.52 3.59
N SER A 102 14.03 -11.49 3.29
CA SER A 102 15.02 -12.47 3.75
C SER A 102 15.76 -12.09 5.05
N GLY A 103 15.45 -10.95 5.67
CA GLY A 103 16.11 -10.49 6.90
C GLY A 103 15.63 -11.22 8.15
N ASP A 104 16.37 -11.03 9.26
CA ASP A 104 16.14 -11.69 10.56
C ASP A 104 15.27 -10.87 11.52
N GLN A 105 14.80 -9.70 11.10
CA GLN A 105 13.99 -8.84 11.96
C GLN A 105 12.69 -9.54 12.33
N ARG A 106 12.47 -9.75 13.63
CA ARG A 106 11.25 -10.32 14.16
C ARG A 106 10.09 -9.34 14.07
N ARG A 107 8.90 -9.87 13.77
CA ARG A 107 7.66 -9.12 13.80
C ARG A 107 7.44 -8.50 15.18
N LEU A 108 6.99 -7.23 15.22
CA LEU A 108 6.58 -6.59 16.46
C LEU A 108 5.23 -7.15 16.94
N SER A 109 5.00 -7.04 18.25
CA SER A 109 3.75 -7.48 18.89
C SER A 109 2.72 -6.37 19.05
N ASN A 110 3.15 -5.11 19.02
CA ASN A 110 2.29 -3.97 19.32
C ASN A 110 2.20 -3.02 18.12
N PHE A 111 0.98 -2.56 17.85
CA PHE A 111 0.75 -1.48 16.92
C PHE A 111 1.06 -0.13 17.58
N ILE A 112 1.42 0.85 16.78
CA ILE A 112 1.97 2.12 17.21
C ILE A 112 1.14 3.26 16.62
N VAL A 113 0.71 4.19 17.45
CA VAL A 113 0.12 5.45 16.98
C VAL A 113 1.19 6.24 16.23
N ASP A 114 0.83 6.79 15.09
CA ASP A 114 1.77 7.57 14.28
C ASP A 114 1.72 9.04 14.71
N ASP A 115 2.69 9.46 15.52
CA ASP A 115 2.75 10.81 16.08
C ASP A 115 3.09 11.91 15.06
N GLU A 116 3.57 11.54 13.86
CA GLU A 116 3.78 12.50 12.76
C GLU A 116 2.45 13.01 12.18
N VAL A 117 1.35 12.29 12.42
CA VAL A 117 0.02 12.72 11.98
C VAL A 117 -0.71 13.36 13.16
N PRO A 118 -0.97 14.68 13.12
CA PRO A 118 -1.77 15.32 14.17
C PRO A 118 -3.23 14.83 14.12
N ALA A 119 -3.91 14.83 15.26
CA ALA A 119 -5.31 14.44 15.35
C ALA A 119 -6.21 15.25 14.36
N PRO A 120 -7.31 14.66 13.83
CA PRO A 120 -7.73 13.27 14.03
C PRO A 120 -6.82 12.29 13.30
N ARG A 121 -6.50 11.18 13.97
CA ARG A 121 -5.70 10.08 13.44
C ARG A 121 -6.19 8.77 14.04
N ALA A 122 -5.76 7.64 13.49
CA ALA A 122 -6.07 6.33 14.05
C ALA A 122 -5.41 6.16 15.42
N GLU A 123 -6.19 5.69 16.37
CA GLU A 123 -5.77 5.37 17.73
C GLU A 123 -6.08 3.89 18.02
N LEU A 124 -5.38 3.28 18.97
CA LEU A 124 -5.61 1.87 19.32
C LEU A 124 -7.05 1.60 19.78
N VAL A 125 -7.70 2.60 20.38
CA VAL A 125 -9.09 2.50 20.83
C VAL A 125 -10.09 2.40 19.68
N ASP A 126 -9.76 2.90 18.49
CA ASP A 126 -10.65 2.81 17.31
C ASP A 126 -10.86 1.35 16.86
N TYR A 127 -9.89 0.47 17.15
CA TYR A 127 -9.94 -0.96 16.81
C TYR A 127 -10.45 -1.85 17.95
N LYS A 128 -10.40 -1.35 19.21
CA LYS A 128 -10.77 -2.15 20.38
C LYS A 128 -12.27 -2.44 20.39
N GLY A 129 -12.62 -3.72 20.25
CA GLY A 129 -14.03 -4.16 20.22
C GLY A 129 -14.78 -3.77 18.96
N SER A 130 -14.10 -3.37 17.90
CA SER A 130 -14.69 -3.01 16.59
C SER A 130 -15.23 -4.22 15.83
N GLY A 131 -14.80 -5.43 16.14
CA GLY A 131 -15.11 -6.65 15.38
C GLY A 131 -14.19 -6.85 14.17
N TYR A 132 -13.23 -5.95 13.92
CA TYR A 132 -12.27 -6.04 12.84
C TYR A 132 -10.85 -6.25 13.36
N ASP A 133 -10.04 -6.91 12.55
CA ASP A 133 -8.60 -7.01 12.74
C ASP A 133 -7.91 -5.69 12.34
N ARG A 134 -6.71 -5.51 12.85
CA ARG A 134 -5.77 -4.48 12.41
C ARG A 134 -4.95 -5.03 11.24
N GLY A 135 -5.48 -4.91 10.04
CA GLY A 135 -4.85 -5.42 8.84
C GLY A 135 -3.77 -4.49 8.32
N HIS A 136 -2.60 -5.06 7.98
CA HIS A 136 -1.52 -4.32 7.36
C HIS A 136 -1.83 -4.05 5.89
N MET A 137 -1.50 -2.84 5.42
CA MET A 137 -1.49 -2.53 3.97
C MET A 137 -0.13 -2.90 3.37
N CYS A 138 0.98 -2.34 3.86
CA CYS A 138 2.31 -2.85 3.59
C CYS A 138 2.63 -3.95 4.62
N PRO A 139 2.82 -5.22 4.21
CA PRO A 139 2.95 -6.34 5.13
C PRO A 139 4.20 -6.27 6.00
N ALA A 140 4.08 -6.69 7.27
CA ALA A 140 5.23 -6.84 8.14
C ALA A 140 6.23 -7.89 7.60
N GLY A 141 5.73 -8.90 6.86
CA GLY A 141 6.57 -9.92 6.23
C GLY A 141 7.51 -9.36 5.16
N ASP A 142 7.19 -8.20 4.57
CA ASP A 142 7.97 -7.51 3.56
C ASP A 142 9.02 -6.55 4.17
N ASN A 143 9.09 -6.49 5.50
CA ASN A 143 9.92 -5.55 6.25
C ASN A 143 10.89 -6.24 7.22
N LYS A 144 11.38 -7.44 6.86
CA LYS A 144 12.31 -8.21 7.70
C LYS A 144 13.76 -7.70 7.66
N TRP A 145 14.09 -6.77 6.79
CA TRP A 145 15.43 -6.28 6.53
C TRP A 145 15.95 -5.26 7.55
N GLY A 146 15.12 -4.81 8.50
CA GLY A 146 15.57 -3.91 9.54
C GLY A 146 14.51 -3.59 10.59
N PHE A 147 14.96 -3.08 11.74
CA PHE A 147 14.07 -2.72 12.84
C PHE A 147 13.15 -1.55 12.48
N GLU A 148 13.68 -0.47 11.89
CA GLU A 148 12.87 0.72 11.57
C GLU A 148 11.81 0.43 10.48
N PRO A 149 12.11 -0.24 9.35
CA PRO A 149 11.09 -0.66 8.40
C PRO A 149 10.00 -1.53 9.02
N MET A 150 10.40 -2.49 9.85
CA MET A 150 9.47 -3.34 10.61
C MET A 150 8.59 -2.50 11.53
N LYS A 151 9.17 -1.58 12.30
CA LYS A 151 8.46 -0.70 13.22
C LYS A 151 7.46 0.19 12.49
N GLU A 152 7.87 0.81 11.39
CA GLU A 152 7.00 1.67 10.58
C GLU A 152 5.81 0.91 10.00
N SER A 153 5.98 -0.38 9.63
CA SER A 153 4.87 -1.21 9.17
C SER A 153 3.77 -1.38 10.22
N PHE A 154 4.08 -1.20 11.52
CA PHE A 154 3.13 -1.25 12.64
C PHE A 154 2.50 0.10 13.00
N TYR A 155 2.84 1.19 12.32
CA TYR A 155 2.13 2.45 12.49
C TYR A 155 0.67 2.31 12.05
N LEU A 156 -0.25 2.89 12.82
CA LEU A 156 -1.68 2.86 12.50
C LEU A 156 -2.02 3.56 11.18
N THR A 157 -1.10 4.37 10.65
CA THR A 157 -1.21 4.96 9.30
C THR A 157 -0.96 3.96 8.15
N ASN A 158 -0.49 2.75 8.46
CA ASN A 158 -0.37 1.61 7.55
C ASN A 158 -1.47 0.56 7.76
N ILE A 159 -2.40 0.79 8.67
CA ILE A 159 -3.37 -0.22 9.14
C ILE A 159 -4.79 0.18 8.72
N CYS A 160 -5.56 -0.80 8.27
CA CYS A 160 -6.98 -0.65 8.00
C CYS A 160 -7.80 -1.72 8.75
N PRO A 161 -9.09 -1.46 9.03
CA PRO A 161 -9.99 -2.50 9.52
C PRO A 161 -10.17 -3.59 8.48
N GLN A 162 -9.85 -4.84 8.83
CA GLN A 162 -10.03 -6.00 7.95
C GLN A 162 -10.92 -7.05 8.62
N ASP A 163 -11.75 -7.72 7.83
CA ASP A 163 -12.44 -8.93 8.29
C ASP A 163 -11.41 -9.98 8.69
N HIS A 164 -11.68 -10.71 9.78
CA HIS A 164 -10.74 -11.68 10.33
C HIS A 164 -10.40 -12.80 9.33
N ASN A 165 -11.40 -13.34 8.64
CA ASN A 165 -11.18 -14.43 7.68
C ASN A 165 -10.41 -13.94 6.45
N LEU A 166 -10.66 -12.70 6.02
CA LEU A 166 -9.87 -12.10 4.96
C LEU A 166 -8.42 -11.92 5.40
N ASN A 167 -8.19 -11.27 6.55
CA ASN A 167 -6.85 -10.94 7.04
C ASN A 167 -5.98 -12.17 7.29
N CYS A 168 -6.56 -13.23 7.87
CA CYS A 168 -5.84 -14.47 8.18
C CYS A 168 -5.87 -15.51 7.05
N GLY A 169 -6.77 -15.35 6.08
CA GLY A 169 -6.97 -16.25 4.94
C GLY A 169 -6.41 -15.67 3.64
N ASP A 170 -7.30 -15.37 2.71
CA ASP A 170 -6.98 -15.00 1.31
C ASP A 170 -5.97 -13.86 1.20
N TRP A 171 -6.05 -12.87 2.11
CA TRP A 171 -5.09 -11.77 2.13
C TRP A 171 -3.68 -12.23 2.48
N ASN A 172 -3.56 -13.03 3.55
CA ASN A 172 -2.28 -13.60 3.96
C ASN A 172 -1.69 -14.53 2.89
N GLU A 173 -2.54 -15.31 2.20
CA GLU A 173 -2.10 -16.16 1.08
C GLU A 173 -1.57 -15.33 -0.08
N LEU A 174 -2.25 -14.23 -0.42
CA LEU A 174 -1.79 -13.29 -1.45
C LEU A 174 -0.43 -12.65 -1.09
N GLU A 175 -0.27 -12.21 0.16
CA GLU A 175 0.99 -11.67 0.66
C GLU A 175 2.14 -12.71 0.55
N ILE A 176 1.87 -13.98 0.86
CA ILE A 176 2.85 -15.07 0.73
C ILE A 176 3.19 -15.26 -0.74
N ALA A 177 2.21 -15.38 -1.61
CA ALA A 177 2.41 -15.57 -3.04
C ALA A 177 3.19 -14.41 -3.71
N CYS A 178 3.08 -13.19 -3.19
CA CYS A 178 3.87 -12.05 -3.69
C CYS A 178 5.35 -12.11 -3.27
N ARG A 179 5.67 -12.87 -2.20
CA ARG A 179 7.04 -13.04 -1.69
C ARG A 179 7.79 -14.20 -2.33
N ASP A 180 7.10 -15.20 -2.86
CA ASP A 180 7.64 -16.42 -3.51
C ASP A 180 8.06 -16.15 -4.97
#